data_830540cede57cc1d8ffa1413a784e42c
#
_entry.id   830540cede57cc1d8ffa1413a784e42c
#
_cell.length_a   1.000
_cell.length_b   1.000
_cell.length_c   1.000
_cell.angle_alpha   90.00
_cell.angle_beta   90.00
_cell.angle_gamma   90.00
#
_symmetry.space_group_name_H-M   'P 1'
#
loop_
_entity.id
_entity.type
_entity.pdbx_description
1 polymer ?
#
loop_
_entity_poly.entity_id
_entity_poly.type
_entity_poly.pdbx_seq_one_letter_code
_entity_poly.pdbx_strand_id
1 'polypeptide(L)'
;MYKKEVNRPFVVNPLTVSVNSTGKERLVLDLRHVNKFVEKQKVKFEGVKEAMTFVNFSGFGFKFDLKSGYHHIEIHPDHQKYLGFSWQYGDTVRYFTFSVLPFGLSSAGHIFTKTVRVLVKYWRSLGFPMVVYLDDGMGTAENFDTCFELSKTVKNDLLLSGFIANTEKECLGTSTKY
;
A
#
# COMPACT_ATOMS: atom_id res chain seq x y z
N MET A 1 -4.77 -14.37 4.50
CA MET A 1 -4.55 -15.17 3.26
C MET A 1 -5.11 -14.37 2.10
N TYR A 2 -4.28 -13.99 1.12
CA TYR A 2 -4.67 -13.05 0.04
C TYR A 2 -5.37 -13.72 -1.16
N LYS A 3 -5.48 -15.04 -1.15
CA LYS A 3 -6.04 -15.85 -2.23
C LYS A 3 -6.99 -16.88 -1.65
N LYS A 4 -8.10 -17.09 -2.36
CA LYS A 4 -9.10 -18.09 -2.02
C LYS A 4 -9.18 -19.11 -3.15
N GLU A 5 -9.12 -20.40 -2.84
CA GLU A 5 -9.40 -21.47 -3.79
C GLU A 5 -10.90 -21.48 -4.13
N VAL A 6 -11.21 -21.57 -5.40
CA VAL A 6 -12.58 -21.47 -5.92
C VAL A 6 -12.78 -22.47 -7.06
N ASN A 7 -14.03 -22.70 -7.45
CA ASN A 7 -14.34 -23.23 -8.77
C ASN A 7 -13.80 -22.27 -9.84
N ARG A 8 -13.81 -22.66 -11.10
CA ARG A 8 -13.28 -21.82 -12.18
C ARG A 8 -13.86 -20.41 -12.12
N PRO A 9 -13.03 -19.34 -11.96
CA PRO A 9 -13.50 -17.97 -11.88
C PRO A 9 -14.00 -17.49 -13.26
N PHE A 10 -14.71 -16.37 -13.29
CA PHE A 10 -15.24 -15.80 -14.53
C PHE A 10 -14.12 -15.37 -15.49
N VAL A 11 -13.04 -14.79 -14.95
CA VAL A 11 -11.82 -14.46 -15.71
C VAL A 11 -10.64 -15.22 -15.10
N VAL A 12 -9.87 -15.92 -15.93
CA VAL A 12 -8.60 -16.55 -15.56
C VAL A 12 -7.48 -15.72 -16.18
N ASN A 13 -6.80 -14.94 -15.37
CA ASN A 13 -5.71 -14.07 -15.81
C ASN A 13 -4.38 -14.81 -15.78
N PRO A 14 -3.43 -14.51 -16.70
CA PRO A 14 -2.08 -15.05 -16.63
C PRO A 14 -1.40 -14.63 -15.31
N LEU A 15 -0.68 -15.58 -14.71
CA LEU A 15 0.10 -15.36 -13.50
C LEU A 15 1.58 -15.58 -13.80
N THR A 16 2.41 -14.65 -13.37
CA THR A 16 3.86 -14.75 -13.47
C THR A 16 4.51 -14.50 -12.12
N VAL A 17 5.73 -14.98 -11.95
CA VAL A 17 6.58 -14.68 -10.79
C VAL A 17 7.64 -13.70 -11.24
N SER A 18 7.67 -12.53 -10.64
CA SER A 18 8.74 -11.55 -10.81
C SER A 18 9.74 -11.68 -9.67
N VAL A 19 11.01 -11.78 -9.99
CA VAL A 19 12.10 -11.79 -9.01
C VAL A 19 12.80 -10.45 -9.05
N ASN A 20 12.88 -9.75 -7.91
CA ASN A 20 13.59 -8.48 -7.83
C ASN A 20 15.12 -8.69 -7.72
N SER A 21 15.90 -7.60 -7.74
CA SER A 21 17.37 -7.64 -7.63
C SER A 21 17.88 -8.26 -6.33
N THR A 22 17.05 -8.34 -5.29
CA THR A 22 17.39 -8.97 -3.99
C THR A 22 16.94 -10.43 -3.91
N GLY A 23 16.46 -11.03 -5.01
CA GLY A 23 15.98 -12.42 -5.04
C GLY A 23 14.55 -12.60 -4.47
N LYS A 24 13.86 -11.53 -4.06
CA LYS A 24 12.49 -11.62 -3.54
C LYS A 24 11.50 -11.88 -4.66
N GLU A 25 10.77 -12.96 -4.54
CA GLU A 25 9.72 -13.35 -5.48
C GLU A 25 8.41 -12.61 -5.21
N ARG A 26 7.75 -12.17 -6.27
CA ARG A 26 6.42 -11.57 -6.23
C ARG A 26 5.52 -12.20 -7.27
N LEU A 27 4.33 -12.58 -6.88
CA LEU A 27 3.28 -12.99 -7.81
C LEU A 27 2.73 -11.74 -8.51
N VAL A 28 2.77 -11.76 -9.82
CA VAL A 28 2.25 -10.68 -10.68
C VAL A 28 1.11 -11.23 -11.52
N LEU A 29 -0.09 -10.73 -11.27
CA LEU A 29 -1.27 -11.06 -12.04
C LEU A 29 -1.35 -10.13 -13.27
N ASP A 30 -1.40 -10.70 -14.47
CA ASP A 30 -1.54 -9.92 -15.70
C ASP A 30 -3.00 -9.48 -15.88
N LEU A 31 -3.30 -8.29 -15.44
CA LEU A 31 -4.64 -7.71 -15.48
C LEU A 31 -4.88 -6.80 -16.69
N ARG A 32 -4.03 -6.83 -17.73
CA ARG A 32 -4.19 -5.98 -18.92
C ARG A 32 -5.53 -6.15 -19.60
N HIS A 33 -6.07 -7.38 -19.61
CA HIS A 33 -7.42 -7.63 -20.15
C HIS A 33 -8.50 -7.00 -19.26
N VAL A 34 -8.47 -7.25 -17.97
CA VAL A 34 -9.46 -6.72 -16.99
C VAL A 34 -9.41 -5.20 -16.97
N ASN A 35 -8.22 -4.60 -17.03
CA ASN A 35 -8.02 -3.15 -17.01
C ASN A 35 -8.68 -2.41 -18.17
N LYS A 36 -9.05 -3.09 -19.26
CA LYS A 36 -9.82 -2.48 -20.37
C LYS A 36 -11.25 -2.14 -19.95
N PHE A 37 -11.77 -2.84 -18.94
CA PHE A 37 -13.15 -2.68 -18.43
C PHE A 37 -13.20 -1.93 -17.10
N VAL A 38 -12.03 -1.60 -16.52
CA VAL A 38 -11.96 -0.82 -15.28
C VAL A 38 -11.97 0.66 -15.64
N GLU A 39 -12.85 1.40 -14.98
CA GLU A 39 -12.92 2.85 -15.16
C GLU A 39 -11.60 3.51 -14.78
N LYS A 40 -11.07 4.35 -15.68
CA LYS A 40 -9.83 5.08 -15.44
C LYS A 40 -10.05 6.18 -14.41
N GLN A 41 -9.39 6.06 -13.29
CA GLN A 41 -9.41 7.05 -12.22
C GLN A 41 -8.13 7.90 -12.24
N LYS A 42 -8.31 9.22 -12.23
CA LYS A 42 -7.20 10.13 -12.01
C LYS A 42 -6.82 10.10 -10.54
N VAL A 43 -5.56 9.84 -10.23
CA VAL A 43 -5.02 9.93 -8.88
C VAL A 43 -3.91 10.97 -8.86
N LYS A 44 -3.97 11.88 -7.89
CA LYS A 44 -2.88 12.80 -7.59
C LYS A 44 -2.14 12.24 -6.38
N PHE A 45 -0.97 11.70 -6.60
CA PHE A 45 -0.07 11.32 -5.52
C PHE A 45 0.57 12.56 -4.89
N GLU A 46 0.87 12.50 -3.61
CA GLU A 46 1.73 13.48 -2.98
C GLU A 46 3.18 13.21 -3.38
N GLY A 47 3.91 14.25 -3.65
CA GLY A 47 5.30 14.16 -4.08
C GLY A 47 6.19 15.15 -3.34
N VAL A 48 7.35 15.44 -3.91
CA VAL A 48 8.33 16.38 -3.33
C VAL A 48 7.72 17.75 -3.06
N LYS A 49 6.82 18.23 -3.95
CA LYS A 49 6.16 19.54 -3.77
C LYS A 49 5.31 19.58 -2.50
N GLU A 50 4.51 18.54 -2.28
CA GLU A 50 3.69 18.42 -1.08
C GLU A 50 4.58 18.21 0.16
N ALA A 51 5.65 17.43 0.05
CA ALA A 51 6.64 17.28 1.12
C ALA A 51 7.25 18.61 1.54
N MET A 52 7.65 19.44 0.60
CA MET A 52 8.19 20.78 0.89
C MET A 52 7.17 21.72 1.55
N THR A 53 5.88 21.47 1.38
CA THR A 53 4.82 22.28 2.00
C THR A 53 4.50 21.84 3.43
N PHE A 54 4.51 20.54 3.68
CA PHE A 54 4.04 19.99 4.95
C PHE A 54 5.16 19.56 5.90
N VAL A 55 6.38 19.38 5.42
CA VAL A 55 7.49 18.80 6.18
C VAL A 55 8.52 19.86 6.52
N ASN A 56 8.88 19.96 7.79
CA ASN A 56 9.97 20.81 8.25
C ASN A 56 11.28 20.04 8.22
N PHE A 57 12.16 20.34 7.27
CA PHE A 57 13.44 19.65 7.10
C PHE A 57 14.53 20.09 8.10
N SER A 58 14.25 21.10 8.94
CA SER A 58 15.21 21.60 9.94
C SER A 58 15.08 20.93 11.30
N GLY A 59 14.10 20.03 11.46
CA GLY A 59 13.80 19.34 12.71
C GLY A 59 14.16 17.85 12.71
N PHE A 60 13.45 17.13 13.52
CA PHE A 60 13.50 15.65 13.61
C PHE A 60 12.47 15.04 12.68
N GLY A 61 12.76 13.86 12.11
CA GLY A 61 11.85 13.19 11.21
C GLY A 61 11.66 11.71 11.54
N PHE A 62 10.51 11.17 11.17
CA PHE A 62 10.27 9.74 11.17
C PHE A 62 9.74 9.30 9.82
N LYS A 63 9.96 8.02 9.51
CA LYS A 63 9.47 7.38 8.30
C LYS A 63 8.73 6.10 8.65
N PHE A 64 7.77 5.74 7.84
CA PHE A 64 7.15 4.42 7.85
C PHE A 64 6.93 3.91 6.43
N ASP A 65 6.91 2.59 6.28
CA ASP A 65 6.61 1.88 5.03
C ASP A 65 5.53 0.83 5.36
N LEU A 66 4.47 0.78 4.58
CA LEU A 66 3.39 -0.17 4.82
C LEU A 66 3.75 -1.52 4.18
N LYS A 67 3.80 -2.57 5.00
CA LYS A 67 4.09 -3.92 4.53
C LYS A 67 2.97 -4.42 3.61
N SER A 68 3.26 -4.58 2.30
CA SER A 68 2.28 -5.05 1.31
C SER A 68 1.01 -4.18 1.27
N GLY A 69 1.13 -2.86 1.27
CA GLY A 69 0.07 -1.88 1.47
C GLY A 69 -1.25 -2.19 0.75
N TYR A 70 -1.23 -2.54 -0.54
CA TYR A 70 -2.44 -2.89 -1.31
C TYR A 70 -3.19 -4.09 -0.75
N HIS A 71 -2.50 -5.06 -0.17
CA HIS A 71 -3.10 -6.29 0.35
C HIS A 71 -3.90 -6.10 1.65
N HIS A 72 -3.91 -4.90 2.23
CA HIS A 72 -4.79 -4.57 3.36
C HIS A 72 -6.21 -4.18 2.93
N ILE A 73 -6.44 -3.98 1.64
CA ILE A 73 -7.74 -3.56 1.10
C ILE A 73 -8.43 -4.77 0.47
N GLU A 74 -9.57 -5.12 0.99
CA GLU A 74 -10.38 -6.23 0.48
C GLU A 74 -11.10 -5.86 -0.81
N ILE A 75 -11.24 -6.83 -1.69
CA ILE A 75 -12.07 -6.75 -2.90
C ILE A 75 -13.46 -7.29 -2.57
N HIS A 76 -14.49 -6.54 -2.93
CA HIS A 76 -15.87 -6.99 -2.78
C HIS A 76 -16.06 -8.38 -3.40
N PRO A 77 -16.74 -9.32 -2.70
CA PRO A 77 -16.87 -10.71 -3.14
C PRO A 77 -17.33 -10.86 -4.59
N ASP A 78 -18.29 -10.05 -5.04
CA ASP A 78 -18.81 -10.11 -6.42
C ASP A 78 -17.81 -9.74 -7.50
N HIS A 79 -16.73 -9.02 -7.12
CA HIS A 79 -15.68 -8.59 -8.03
C HIS A 79 -14.47 -9.53 -8.04
N GLN A 80 -14.31 -10.38 -7.04
CA GLN A 80 -13.18 -11.33 -6.96
C GLN A 80 -13.12 -12.27 -8.16
N LYS A 81 -14.27 -12.62 -8.74
CA LYS A 81 -14.38 -13.49 -9.93
C LYS A 81 -13.63 -12.97 -11.16
N TYR A 82 -13.32 -11.68 -11.24
CA TYR A 82 -12.54 -11.06 -12.32
C TYR A 82 -11.02 -11.11 -12.06
N LEU A 83 -10.61 -11.39 -10.82
CA LEU A 83 -9.21 -11.43 -10.38
C LEU A 83 -8.72 -12.86 -10.17
N GLY A 84 -9.24 -13.78 -10.99
CA GLY A 84 -8.90 -15.19 -10.94
C GLY A 84 -7.61 -15.52 -11.69
N PHE A 85 -6.99 -16.63 -11.28
CA PHE A 85 -5.86 -17.25 -11.96
C PHE A 85 -5.90 -18.77 -11.73
N SER A 86 -5.14 -19.51 -12.53
CA SER A 86 -4.94 -20.94 -12.36
C SER A 86 -3.51 -21.25 -11.93
N TRP A 87 -3.34 -22.34 -11.23
CA TRP A 87 -2.04 -22.89 -10.88
C TRP A 87 -2.01 -24.39 -11.09
N GLN A 88 -0.93 -24.87 -11.71
CA GLN A 88 -0.72 -26.31 -11.95
C GLN A 88 -0.09 -26.97 -10.73
N TYR A 89 -0.71 -28.01 -10.21
CA TYR A 89 -0.18 -28.89 -9.16
C TYR A 89 -0.08 -30.32 -9.71
N GLY A 90 1.10 -30.71 -10.19
CA GLY A 90 1.23 -31.97 -10.91
C GLY A 90 0.28 -32.01 -12.10
N ASP A 91 -0.58 -33.02 -12.18
CA ASP A 91 -1.57 -33.20 -13.25
C ASP A 91 -2.89 -32.44 -12.99
N THR A 92 -3.02 -31.75 -11.86
CA THR A 92 -4.25 -31.07 -11.46
C THR A 92 -4.12 -29.57 -11.61
N VAL A 93 -5.08 -28.93 -12.29
CA VAL A 93 -5.21 -27.47 -12.35
C VAL A 93 -6.16 -27.00 -11.25
N ARG A 94 -5.71 -26.08 -10.40
CA ARG A 94 -6.53 -25.42 -9.38
C ARG A 94 -6.74 -23.96 -9.73
N TYR A 95 -7.87 -23.43 -9.31
CA TYR A 95 -8.26 -22.05 -9.56
C TYR A 95 -8.32 -21.26 -8.25
N PHE A 96 -7.88 -20.01 -8.33
CA PHE A 96 -7.84 -19.10 -7.19
C PHE A 96 -8.34 -17.71 -7.62
N THR A 97 -8.83 -16.93 -6.66
CA THR A 97 -9.12 -15.51 -6.84
C THR A 97 -8.36 -14.69 -5.81
N PHE A 98 -7.95 -13.48 -6.18
CA PHE A 98 -7.50 -12.51 -5.20
C PHE A 98 -8.69 -11.96 -4.41
N SER A 99 -8.61 -12.06 -3.08
CA SER A 99 -9.58 -11.46 -2.15
C SER A 99 -9.20 -10.06 -1.71
N VAL A 100 -7.99 -9.63 -2.03
CA VAL A 100 -7.46 -8.30 -1.69
C VAL A 100 -6.94 -7.61 -2.96
N LEU A 101 -6.73 -6.31 -2.86
CA LEU A 101 -6.32 -5.45 -3.97
C LEU A 101 -4.97 -5.91 -4.56
N PRO A 102 -4.93 -6.42 -5.81
CA PRO A 102 -3.70 -6.95 -6.40
C PRO A 102 -2.86 -5.86 -7.03
N PHE A 103 -1.55 -6.12 -7.12
CA PHE A 103 -0.69 -5.36 -8.02
C PHE A 103 -1.12 -5.59 -9.48
N GLY A 104 -1.03 -4.53 -10.29
CA GLY A 104 -1.39 -4.59 -11.72
C GLY A 104 -2.82 -4.15 -12.05
N LEU A 105 -3.72 -4.03 -11.07
CA LEU A 105 -5.04 -3.44 -11.28
C LEU A 105 -4.90 -1.92 -11.46
N SER A 106 -5.45 -1.38 -12.57
CA SER A 106 -5.28 0.04 -12.93
C SER A 106 -5.85 1.02 -11.91
N SER A 107 -6.89 0.63 -11.17
CA SER A 107 -7.50 1.41 -10.09
C SER A 107 -6.84 1.24 -8.72
N ALA A 108 -5.88 0.32 -8.57
CA ALA A 108 -5.30 -0.02 -7.26
C ALA A 108 -4.68 1.19 -6.56
N GLY A 109 -3.83 1.94 -7.27
CA GLY A 109 -3.19 3.13 -6.71
C GLY A 109 -4.19 4.21 -6.29
N HIS A 110 -5.28 4.39 -7.04
CA HIS A 110 -6.35 5.32 -6.68
C HIS A 110 -7.08 4.90 -5.40
N ILE A 111 -7.52 3.64 -5.34
CA ILE A 111 -8.25 3.07 -4.20
C ILE A 111 -7.39 3.17 -2.94
N PHE A 112 -6.15 2.70 -3.03
CA PHE A 112 -5.20 2.71 -1.92
C PHE A 112 -4.94 4.13 -1.40
N THR A 113 -4.60 5.06 -2.31
CA THR A 113 -4.36 6.46 -1.94
C THR A 113 -5.59 7.10 -1.30
N LYS A 114 -6.80 6.84 -1.82
CA LYS A 114 -8.02 7.35 -1.19
C LYS A 114 -8.22 6.82 0.22
N THR A 115 -7.95 5.54 0.45
CA THR A 115 -8.10 4.91 1.76
C THR A 115 -7.10 5.50 2.77
N VAL A 116 -5.81 5.53 2.43
CA VAL A 116 -4.77 6.06 3.32
C VAL A 116 -4.94 7.57 3.55
N ARG A 117 -5.44 8.31 2.56
CA ARG A 117 -5.68 9.76 2.69
C ARG A 117 -6.66 10.15 3.79
N VAL A 118 -7.51 9.24 4.23
CA VAL A 118 -8.40 9.48 5.39
C VAL A 118 -7.55 9.69 6.63
N LEU A 119 -6.59 8.81 6.88
CA LEU A 119 -5.64 8.93 8.00
C LEU A 119 -4.76 10.17 7.86
N VAL A 120 -4.21 10.41 6.67
CA VAL A 120 -3.37 11.60 6.42
C VAL A 120 -4.12 12.89 6.72
N LYS A 121 -5.39 13.00 6.31
CA LYS A 121 -6.22 14.16 6.64
C LYS A 121 -6.46 14.30 8.14
N TYR A 122 -6.71 13.20 8.82
CA TYR A 122 -6.89 13.17 10.26
C TYR A 122 -5.63 13.67 10.97
N TRP A 123 -4.47 13.11 10.67
CA TRP A 123 -3.19 13.53 11.27
C TRP A 123 -2.87 15.01 11.01
N ARG A 124 -3.11 15.49 9.78
CA ARG A 124 -2.92 16.91 9.45
C ARG A 124 -3.90 17.82 10.21
N SER A 125 -5.12 17.36 10.48
CA SER A 125 -6.08 18.12 11.31
C SER A 125 -5.63 18.24 12.77
N LEU A 126 -4.78 17.33 13.24
CA LEU A 126 -4.10 17.38 14.53
C LEU A 126 -2.81 18.24 14.49
N GLY A 127 -2.49 18.84 13.36
CA GLY A 127 -1.28 19.64 13.17
C GLY A 127 -0.02 18.85 12.85
N PHE A 128 -0.11 17.55 12.50
CA PHE A 128 1.06 16.73 12.17
C PHE A 128 1.63 17.10 10.81
N PRO A 129 2.87 17.61 10.75
CA PRO A 129 3.55 17.88 9.47
C PRO A 129 3.99 16.58 8.82
N MET A 130 3.23 16.09 7.85
CA MET A 130 3.53 14.82 7.21
C MET A 130 3.07 14.73 5.76
N VAL A 131 3.69 13.82 5.02
CA VAL A 131 3.39 13.47 3.63
C VAL A 131 3.37 11.95 3.48
N VAL A 132 2.51 11.46 2.59
CA VAL A 132 2.42 10.02 2.28
C VAL A 132 2.36 9.84 0.76
N TYR A 133 3.31 9.08 0.24
CA TYR A 133 3.36 8.63 -1.14
C TYR A 133 3.17 7.13 -1.21
N LEU A 134 1.97 6.71 -1.62
CA LEU A 134 1.57 5.29 -1.60
C LEU A 134 1.78 4.67 -0.21
N ASP A 135 2.64 3.66 -0.13
CA ASP A 135 2.99 2.91 1.08
C ASP A 135 4.11 3.55 1.93
N ASP A 136 4.78 4.57 1.41
CA ASP A 136 5.82 5.31 2.13
C ASP A 136 5.28 6.59 2.78
N GLY A 137 5.51 6.78 4.06
CA GLY A 137 5.14 7.99 4.79
C GLY A 137 6.31 8.62 5.53
N MET A 138 6.27 9.95 5.64
CA MET A 138 7.24 10.74 6.38
C MET A 138 6.54 11.84 7.17
N GLY A 139 6.94 12.01 8.41
CA GLY A 139 6.51 13.12 9.27
C GLY A 139 7.69 13.78 9.97
N THR A 140 7.51 15.03 10.43
CA THR A 140 8.55 15.80 11.13
C THR A 140 8.00 16.52 12.34
N ALA A 141 8.91 16.90 13.25
CA ALA A 141 8.65 17.80 14.38
C ALA A 141 9.89 18.63 14.71
N GLU A 142 9.71 19.69 15.49
CA GLU A 142 10.79 20.61 15.86
C GLU A 142 11.79 19.97 16.83
N ASN A 143 11.34 19.06 17.71
CA ASN A 143 12.18 18.39 18.70
C ASN A 143 11.96 16.87 18.68
N PHE A 144 12.91 16.15 19.28
CA PHE A 144 12.92 14.68 19.28
C PHE A 144 11.70 14.09 19.99
N ASP A 145 11.35 14.59 21.17
CA ASP A 145 10.28 14.01 21.99
C ASP A 145 8.93 14.12 21.27
N THR A 146 8.65 15.30 20.69
CA THR A 146 7.43 15.47 19.87
C THR A 146 7.44 14.54 18.66
N CYS A 147 8.59 14.44 17.95
CA CYS A 147 8.71 13.54 16.79
C CYS A 147 8.47 12.08 17.17
N PHE A 148 8.99 11.66 18.31
CA PHE A 148 8.82 10.31 18.84
C PHE A 148 7.34 10.02 19.19
N GLU A 149 6.66 10.92 19.88
CA GLU A 149 5.23 10.74 20.21
C GLU A 149 4.35 10.77 18.95
N LEU A 150 4.64 11.62 17.97
CA LEU A 150 3.93 11.61 16.68
C LEU A 150 4.12 10.27 15.96
N SER A 151 5.33 9.74 15.95
CA SER A 151 5.61 8.44 15.31
C SER A 151 4.83 7.30 15.95
N LYS A 152 4.73 7.28 17.27
CA LYS A 152 3.93 6.28 18.01
C LYS A 152 2.44 6.41 17.70
N THR A 153 1.93 7.64 17.68
CA THR A 153 0.52 7.89 17.34
C THR A 153 0.20 7.40 15.95
N VAL A 154 1.01 7.77 14.95
CA VAL A 154 0.84 7.33 13.57
C VAL A 154 0.88 5.80 13.45
N LYS A 155 1.84 5.16 14.13
CA LYS A 155 1.97 3.70 14.14
C LYS A 155 0.75 3.01 14.75
N ASN A 156 0.25 3.52 15.87
CA ASN A 156 -0.93 2.99 16.54
C ASN A 156 -2.18 3.16 15.68
N ASP A 157 -2.38 4.32 15.07
CA ASP A 157 -3.51 4.60 14.20
C ASP A 157 -3.50 3.73 12.94
N LEU A 158 -2.33 3.50 12.34
CA LEU A 158 -2.16 2.55 11.25
C LEU A 158 -2.60 1.15 11.68
N LEU A 159 -2.12 0.67 12.81
CA LEU A 159 -2.45 -0.65 13.34
C LEU A 159 -3.97 -0.79 13.62
N LEU A 160 -4.57 0.19 14.27
CA LEU A 160 -6.01 0.23 14.56
C LEU A 160 -6.86 0.29 13.28
N SER A 161 -6.31 0.86 12.22
CA SER A 161 -6.94 0.91 10.88
C SER A 161 -6.69 -0.33 10.04
N GLY A 162 -6.03 -1.35 10.59
CA GLY A 162 -5.74 -2.62 9.91
C GLY A 162 -4.50 -2.60 9.01
N PHE A 163 -3.71 -1.52 9.02
CA PHE A 163 -2.45 -1.46 8.29
C PHE A 163 -1.28 -1.97 9.14
N ILE A 164 -0.36 -2.69 8.50
CA ILE A 164 0.86 -3.18 9.13
C ILE A 164 2.05 -2.40 8.58
N ALA A 165 2.74 -1.67 9.46
CA ALA A 165 3.99 -1.02 9.13
C ALA A 165 5.14 -2.04 9.07
N ASN A 166 6.12 -1.78 8.21
CA ASN A 166 7.31 -2.60 8.08
C ASN A 166 8.37 -2.15 9.11
N THR A 167 8.50 -2.90 10.18
CA THR A 167 9.40 -2.58 11.31
C THR A 167 10.88 -2.52 10.93
N GLU A 168 11.29 -3.22 9.87
CA GLU A 168 12.68 -3.22 9.40
C GLU A 168 13.08 -1.90 8.72
N LYS A 169 12.10 -1.10 8.30
CA LYS A 169 12.29 0.17 7.59
C LYS A 169 11.86 1.39 8.41
N GLU A 170 11.45 1.19 9.65
CA GLU A 170 11.12 2.30 10.55
C GLU A 170 12.42 3.00 10.96
N CYS A 171 12.66 4.18 10.43
CA CYS A 171 13.70 5.07 10.92
C CYS A 171 13.06 6.09 11.86
N LEU A 172 13.26 5.91 13.16
CA LEU A 172 13.00 6.92 14.18
C LEU A 172 14.24 7.81 14.29
N GLY A 173 14.02 9.09 13.97
CA GLY A 173 14.76 10.23 14.46
C GLY A 173 16.29 10.18 14.41
N THR A 174 16.88 10.52 13.29
CA THR A 174 18.16 11.22 13.32
C THR A 174 17.93 12.67 12.92
N SER A 175 18.49 13.60 13.70
CA SER A 175 18.63 14.99 13.30
C SER A 175 19.27 15.04 11.92
N THR A 176 18.49 15.32 10.89
CA THR A 176 19.04 15.67 9.59
C THR A 176 19.56 17.10 9.68
N LYS A 177 20.76 17.25 10.23
CA LYS A 177 21.58 18.40 9.87
C LYS A 177 22.13 18.08 8.47
N TYR A 178 21.55 18.68 7.47
CA TYR A 178 22.15 18.88 6.16
C TYR A 178 22.90 20.19 6.13
#